data_091f66e7de37c442c86968d371984365
#
_entry.id   091f66e7de37c442c86968d371984365
#
_cell.length_a   1.000
_cell.length_b   1.000
_cell.length_c   1.000
_cell.angle_alpha   90.00
_cell.angle_beta   90.00
_cell.angle_gamma   90.00
#
_symmetry.space_group_name_H-M   'P 1'
#
loop_
_entity.id
_entity.type
_entity.pdbx_description
1 polymer ?
#
loop_
_entity_poly.entity_id
_entity_poly.type
_entity_poly.pdbx_seq_one_letter_code
_entity_poly.pdbx_strand_id
1 'polypeptide(L)'
;MNKKNPNLTAEQKLVMFEEGTELPGTSELNNEKRDGSYHCANCGIKLFHSSTKYESGSGWPSFYESLPEVFKTKTDHLIGYARTEYHCKNCDAHHGHIFDDGPQPTGKRYCNNGVCLIFKPKK
;
A
#
# COMPACT_ATOMS: atom_id res chain seq x y z
N MET A 1 0.53 12.55 -14.19
CA MET A 1 1.77 12.24 -14.92
C MET A 1 2.59 11.22 -14.16
N ASN A 2 2.89 10.11 -14.81
CA ASN A 2 3.55 8.99 -14.14
C ASN A 2 5.07 9.15 -14.18
N LYS A 3 5.60 9.69 -13.11
CA LYS A 3 7.02 9.98 -13.06
C LYS A 3 7.70 9.05 -12.08
N LYS A 4 8.55 8.16 -12.59
CA LYS A 4 9.25 7.20 -11.74
C LYS A 4 10.39 7.89 -10.99
N ASN A 5 10.49 7.58 -9.71
CA ASN A 5 11.60 8.04 -8.89
C ASN A 5 12.85 7.26 -9.30
N PRO A 6 13.93 7.91 -9.71
CA PRO A 6 15.14 7.21 -10.16
C PRO A 6 15.86 6.45 -9.05
N ASN A 7 15.53 6.72 -7.79
CA ASN A 7 16.17 6.07 -6.65
C ASN A 7 15.46 4.80 -6.17
N LEU A 8 14.40 4.37 -6.87
CA LEU A 8 13.70 3.15 -6.50
C LEU A 8 14.57 1.92 -6.76
N THR A 9 14.43 0.91 -5.89
CA THR A 9 15.09 -0.37 -6.12
C THR A 9 14.40 -1.11 -7.27
N ALA A 10 15.04 -2.17 -7.77
CA ALA A 10 14.45 -2.98 -8.83
C ALA A 10 13.14 -3.60 -8.37
N GLU A 11 13.06 -4.05 -7.11
CA GLU A 11 11.84 -4.63 -6.56
C GLU A 11 10.72 -3.59 -6.48
N GLN A 12 11.04 -2.38 -6.04
CA GLN A 12 10.05 -1.31 -5.99
C GLN A 12 9.49 -1.00 -7.38
N LYS A 13 10.36 -0.93 -8.38
CA LYS A 13 9.92 -0.65 -9.75
C LYS A 13 9.02 -1.76 -10.28
N LEU A 14 9.37 -3.01 -9.99
CA LEU A 14 8.57 -4.14 -10.43
C LEU A 14 7.16 -4.09 -9.85
N VAL A 15 7.04 -3.84 -8.54
CA VAL A 15 5.73 -3.80 -7.88
C VAL A 15 4.94 -2.58 -8.30
N MET A 16 5.57 -1.41 -8.32
CA MET A 16 4.86 -0.14 -8.52
C MET A 16 4.48 0.13 -9.98
N PHE A 17 5.26 -0.34 -10.92
CA PHE A 17 5.05 0.01 -12.33
C PHE A 17 4.87 -1.18 -13.26
N GLU A 18 5.11 -2.41 -12.80
CA GLU A 18 4.92 -3.60 -13.60
C GLU A 18 3.93 -4.57 -12.93
N GLU A 19 3.18 -4.07 -11.95
CA GLU A 19 2.13 -4.79 -11.24
C GLU A 19 2.58 -6.10 -10.59
N GLY A 20 3.84 -6.11 -10.13
CA GLY A 20 4.34 -7.23 -9.36
C GLY A 20 3.75 -7.23 -7.95
N THR A 21 4.08 -8.26 -7.19
CA THR A 21 3.62 -8.39 -5.80
C THR A 21 4.80 -8.79 -4.93
N GLU A 22 4.94 -8.10 -3.79
CA GLU A 22 5.93 -8.44 -2.79
C GLU A 22 5.59 -9.80 -2.19
N LEU A 23 6.61 -10.62 -1.90
CA LEU A 23 6.37 -11.91 -1.24
C LEU A 23 5.80 -11.69 0.16
N PRO A 24 4.82 -12.51 0.57
CA PRO A 24 4.23 -12.36 1.92
C PRO A 24 5.27 -12.60 3.01
N GLY A 25 5.17 -11.82 4.07
CA GLY A 25 6.04 -11.96 5.23
C GLY A 25 7.42 -11.34 5.08
N THR A 26 7.74 -10.70 3.95
CA THR A 26 9.09 -10.17 3.73
C THR A 26 9.25 -8.71 4.15
N SER A 27 8.18 -7.95 4.29
CA SER A 27 8.28 -6.54 4.63
C SER A 27 8.55 -6.32 6.11
N GLU A 28 9.52 -5.48 6.42
CA GLU A 28 9.76 -5.07 7.80
C GLU A 28 8.58 -4.30 8.37
N LEU A 29 7.77 -3.68 7.50
CA LEU A 29 6.62 -2.89 7.92
C LEU A 29 5.48 -3.76 8.46
N ASN A 30 5.52 -5.07 8.23
CA ASN A 30 4.54 -5.97 8.84
C ASN A 30 4.55 -5.85 10.36
N ASN A 31 5.72 -5.62 10.93
CA ASN A 31 5.89 -5.53 12.39
C ASN A 31 6.05 -4.09 12.89
N GLU A 32 5.86 -3.11 12.03
CA GLU A 32 6.01 -1.71 12.42
C GLU A 32 4.85 -1.27 13.31
N LYS A 33 5.13 -0.89 14.53
CA LYS A 33 4.10 -0.51 15.51
C LYS A 33 4.27 0.90 16.07
N ARG A 34 5.30 1.62 15.64
CA ARG A 34 5.51 2.99 16.12
C ARG A 34 4.48 3.93 15.53
N ASP A 35 4.18 5.01 16.23
CA ASP A 35 3.33 6.07 15.70
C ASP A 35 4.05 6.80 14.58
N GLY A 36 3.32 7.13 13.54
CA GLY A 36 3.89 7.84 12.42
C GLY A 36 2.97 7.82 11.22
N SER A 37 3.58 7.93 10.05
CA SER A 37 2.83 7.97 8.79
C SER A 37 3.54 7.13 7.73
N TYR A 38 2.76 6.68 6.76
CA TYR A 38 3.24 5.87 5.65
C TYR A 38 3.07 6.65 4.35
N HIS A 39 4.13 6.72 3.57
CA HIS A 39 4.20 7.57 2.37
C HIS A 39 4.50 6.73 1.14
N CYS A 40 4.08 7.21 -0.02
CA CYS A 40 4.39 6.56 -1.28
C CYS A 40 5.89 6.59 -1.53
N ALA A 41 6.49 5.42 -1.78
CA ALA A 41 7.93 5.33 -2.02
C ALA A 41 8.35 6.06 -3.29
N ASN A 42 7.44 6.22 -4.24
CA ASN A 42 7.76 6.88 -5.51
C ASN A 42 7.66 8.40 -5.43
N CYS A 43 6.58 8.94 -4.89
CA CYS A 43 6.35 10.40 -4.93
C CYS A 43 6.36 11.07 -3.56
N GLY A 44 6.34 10.30 -2.45
CA GLY A 44 6.44 10.85 -1.10
C GLY A 44 5.15 11.35 -0.48
N ILE A 45 4.03 11.28 -1.19
CA ILE A 45 2.75 11.74 -0.62
C ILE A 45 2.35 10.84 0.56
N LYS A 46 1.78 11.45 1.59
CA LYS A 46 1.30 10.71 2.76
C LYS A 46 0.03 9.93 2.41
N LEU A 47 0.03 8.63 2.71
CA LEU A 47 -1.06 7.74 2.32
C LEU A 47 -1.86 7.21 3.51
N PHE A 48 -1.18 6.83 4.59
CA PHE A 48 -1.81 6.22 5.75
C PHE A 48 -1.25 6.78 7.04
N HIS A 49 -2.09 6.81 8.06
CA HIS A 49 -1.70 7.04 9.44
C HIS A 49 -1.45 5.71 10.12
N SER A 50 -0.48 5.66 11.03
CA SER A 50 -0.20 4.46 11.82
C SER A 50 -1.43 4.00 12.62
N SER A 51 -2.32 4.93 12.97
CA SER A 51 -3.52 4.60 13.73
C SER A 51 -4.47 3.65 13.00
N THR A 52 -4.36 3.56 11.67
CA THR A 52 -5.22 2.67 10.88
C THR A 52 -4.55 1.36 10.53
N LYS A 53 -3.28 1.17 10.89
CA LYS A 53 -2.57 -0.08 10.64
C LYS A 53 -2.99 -1.15 11.65
N TYR A 54 -3.15 -2.38 11.19
CA TYR A 54 -3.52 -3.49 12.08
C TYR A 54 -2.92 -4.80 11.58
N GLU A 55 -2.93 -5.81 12.46
CA GLU A 55 -2.39 -7.14 12.15
C GLU A 55 -3.46 -7.96 11.45
N SER A 56 -3.34 -8.11 10.14
CA SER A 56 -4.31 -8.87 9.36
C SER A 56 -3.96 -10.35 9.21
N GLY A 57 -2.70 -10.69 9.46
CA GLY A 57 -2.22 -12.05 9.25
C GLY A 57 -2.02 -12.41 7.78
N SER A 58 -2.14 -11.44 6.88
CA SER A 58 -2.05 -11.69 5.44
C SER A 58 -0.62 -11.80 4.92
N GLY A 59 0.35 -11.32 5.67
CA GLY A 59 1.75 -11.31 5.22
C GLY A 59 2.18 -9.98 4.61
N TRP A 60 1.28 -9.02 4.51
CA TRP A 60 1.57 -7.67 4.02
C TRP A 60 1.07 -6.63 5.02
N PRO A 61 1.70 -5.43 5.03
CA PRO A 61 1.17 -4.34 5.86
C PRO A 61 -0.28 -4.05 5.51
N SER A 62 -1.13 -3.96 6.52
CA SER A 62 -2.57 -3.79 6.31
C SER A 62 -3.11 -2.61 7.08
N PHE A 63 -4.06 -1.91 6.46
CA PHE A 63 -4.68 -0.71 7.02
C PHE A 63 -6.18 -0.79 6.78
N TYR A 64 -6.98 -0.24 7.68
CA TYR A 64 -8.44 -0.25 7.46
C TYR A 64 -8.93 1.06 6.84
N GLU A 65 -8.07 2.06 6.72
CA GLU A 65 -8.48 3.36 6.15
C GLU A 65 -7.25 4.10 5.63
N SER A 66 -7.37 4.74 4.46
CA SER A 66 -6.34 5.62 3.93
C SER A 66 -6.71 7.08 4.21
N LEU A 67 -5.78 7.99 3.95
CA LEU A 67 -6.13 9.41 3.92
C LEU A 67 -7.07 9.65 2.75
N PRO A 68 -7.94 10.68 2.82
CA PRO A 68 -8.89 10.91 1.73
C PRO A 68 -8.20 11.30 0.43
N GLU A 69 -8.73 10.78 -0.67
CA GLU A 69 -8.37 11.15 -2.03
C GLU A 69 -6.90 10.95 -2.40
N VAL A 70 -6.23 9.97 -1.76
CA VAL A 70 -4.83 9.67 -2.09
C VAL A 70 -4.69 8.52 -3.07
N PHE A 71 -5.74 7.72 -3.27
CA PHE A 71 -5.72 6.57 -4.15
C PHE A 71 -6.81 6.63 -5.20
N LYS A 72 -6.52 6.02 -6.36
CA LYS A 72 -7.53 5.68 -7.35
C LYS A 72 -7.57 4.15 -7.47
N THR A 73 -8.72 3.62 -7.83
CA THR A 73 -8.96 2.18 -7.84
C THR A 73 -9.34 1.70 -9.22
N LYS A 74 -9.09 0.42 -9.50
CA LYS A 74 -9.62 -0.24 -10.68
C LYS A 74 -9.76 -1.73 -10.39
N THR A 75 -10.56 -2.42 -11.21
CA THR A 75 -10.79 -3.85 -11.04
C THR A 75 -9.69 -4.64 -11.71
N ASP A 76 -9.16 -5.62 -10.99
CA ASP A 76 -8.08 -6.49 -11.46
C ASP A 76 -8.64 -7.91 -11.59
N HIS A 77 -8.50 -8.52 -12.76
CA HIS A 77 -8.97 -9.87 -13.02
C HIS A 77 -7.84 -10.89 -13.19
N LEU A 78 -6.63 -10.52 -12.84
CA LEU A 78 -5.42 -11.25 -13.16
C LEU A 78 -5.38 -12.69 -12.64
N ILE A 79 -5.99 -12.94 -11.47
CA ILE A 79 -5.94 -14.27 -10.85
C ILE A 79 -7.25 -15.03 -10.94
N GLY A 80 -8.07 -14.72 -11.96
CA GLY A 80 -9.27 -15.46 -12.23
C GLY A 80 -10.54 -15.00 -11.53
N TYR A 81 -10.45 -14.06 -10.60
CA TYR A 81 -11.62 -13.39 -10.01
C TYR A 81 -11.33 -11.92 -9.83
N ALA A 82 -12.39 -11.13 -9.75
CA ALA A 82 -12.25 -9.68 -9.67
C ALA A 82 -11.72 -9.25 -8.28
N ARG A 83 -10.70 -8.40 -8.29
CA ARG A 83 -10.18 -7.74 -7.07
C ARG A 83 -10.13 -6.25 -7.33
N THR A 84 -10.21 -5.45 -6.28
CA THR A 84 -10.04 -4.00 -6.40
C THR A 84 -8.59 -3.66 -6.08
N GLU A 85 -7.85 -3.19 -7.08
CA GLU A 85 -6.49 -2.71 -6.84
C GLU A 85 -6.50 -1.20 -6.66
N TYR A 86 -5.48 -0.66 -5.99
CA TYR A 86 -5.39 0.78 -5.82
C TYR A 86 -4.00 1.29 -6.16
N HIS A 87 -3.98 2.49 -6.72
CA HIS A 87 -2.79 3.19 -7.17
C HIS A 87 -2.70 4.54 -6.50
N CYS A 88 -1.49 5.03 -6.31
CA CYS A 88 -1.29 6.38 -5.81
C CYS A 88 -1.91 7.37 -6.81
N LYS A 89 -2.82 8.20 -6.33
CA LYS A 89 -3.49 9.17 -7.20
C LYS A 89 -2.52 10.22 -7.74
N ASN A 90 -1.48 10.51 -6.97
CA ASN A 90 -0.51 11.54 -7.35
C ASN A 90 0.46 11.08 -8.44
N CYS A 91 0.96 9.85 -8.37
CA CYS A 91 1.99 9.38 -9.31
C CYS A 91 1.60 8.11 -10.06
N ASP A 92 0.42 7.56 -9.80
CA ASP A 92 -0.12 6.37 -10.47
C ASP A 92 0.61 5.06 -10.17
N ALA A 93 1.49 5.04 -9.17
CA ALA A 93 2.18 3.82 -8.78
C ALA A 93 1.21 2.83 -8.14
N HIS A 94 1.32 1.56 -8.53
CA HIS A 94 0.51 0.49 -7.93
C HIS A 94 0.95 0.25 -6.49
N HIS A 95 0.00 0.07 -5.58
CA HIS A 95 0.29 -0.17 -4.17
C HIS A 95 -0.22 -1.50 -3.66
N GLY A 96 -1.39 -1.92 -4.06
CA GLY A 96 -1.97 -3.16 -3.56
C GLY A 96 -3.43 -3.31 -3.91
N HIS A 97 -4.15 -4.03 -3.04
CA HIS A 97 -5.57 -4.35 -3.26
C HIS A 97 -6.38 -4.05 -2.02
N ILE A 98 -7.68 -3.77 -2.23
CA ILE A 98 -8.63 -3.51 -1.14
C ILE A 98 -9.60 -4.67 -1.06
N PHE A 99 -9.81 -5.18 0.15
CA PHE A 99 -10.76 -6.27 0.42
C PHE A 99 -11.80 -5.78 1.42
N ASP A 100 -12.96 -6.44 1.45
CA ASP A 100 -14.07 -6.05 2.34
C ASP A 100 -14.10 -6.86 3.63
N ASP A 101 -12.98 -7.41 4.04
CA ASP A 101 -12.86 -8.24 5.24
C ASP A 101 -12.04 -7.59 6.34
N GLY A 102 -12.07 -6.27 6.41
CA GLY A 102 -11.33 -5.51 7.41
C GLY A 102 -12.14 -5.19 8.65
N PRO A 103 -11.49 -4.58 9.65
CA PRO A 103 -12.17 -4.23 10.89
C PRO A 103 -13.00 -2.96 10.77
N GLN A 104 -13.89 -2.75 11.72
CA GLN A 104 -14.60 -1.48 11.83
C GLN A 104 -13.57 -0.37 12.13
N PRO A 105 -13.85 0.88 11.73
CA PRO A 105 -15.16 1.39 11.25
C PRO A 105 -15.43 1.20 9.77
N THR A 106 -14.41 0.93 8.94
CA THR A 106 -14.63 0.91 7.48
C THR A 106 -15.02 -0.46 6.93
N GLY A 107 -14.65 -1.54 7.61
CA GLY A 107 -14.81 -2.89 7.07
C GLY A 107 -13.86 -3.21 5.93
N LYS A 108 -12.89 -2.33 5.66
CA LYS A 108 -11.95 -2.48 4.54
C LYS A 108 -10.59 -2.97 5.00
N ARG A 109 -9.92 -3.73 4.15
CA ARG A 109 -8.53 -4.11 4.35
C ARG A 109 -7.73 -3.65 3.15
N TYR A 110 -6.94 -2.61 3.35
CA TYR A 110 -5.97 -2.14 2.35
C TYR A 110 -4.72 -2.97 2.53
N CYS A 111 -4.50 -3.91 1.62
CA CYS A 111 -3.32 -4.77 1.66
C CYS A 111 -2.26 -4.11 0.78
N ASN A 112 -1.26 -3.50 1.39
CA ASN A 112 -0.26 -2.71 0.67
C ASN A 112 1.06 -3.46 0.59
N ASN A 113 1.70 -3.43 -0.58
CA ASN A 113 3.05 -3.97 -0.71
C ASN A 113 3.99 -3.06 0.08
N GLY A 114 4.72 -3.64 1.04
CA GLY A 114 5.58 -2.85 1.92
C GLY A 114 6.67 -2.10 1.20
N VAL A 115 7.19 -2.66 0.10
CA VAL A 115 8.23 -1.98 -0.68
C VAL A 115 7.73 -0.68 -1.31
N CYS A 116 6.42 -0.51 -1.41
CA CYS A 116 5.81 0.70 -1.97
C CYS A 116 5.65 1.81 -0.94
N LEU A 117 5.98 1.57 0.31
CA LEU A 117 5.78 2.51 1.41
C LEU A 117 7.09 2.91 2.05
N ILE A 118 7.12 4.16 2.52
CA ILE A 118 8.18 4.65 3.40
C ILE A 118 7.50 5.05 4.70
N PHE A 119 7.96 4.48 5.83
CA PHE A 119 7.44 4.83 7.14
C PHE A 119 8.24 5.99 7.72
N LYS A 120 7.53 7.00 8.22
CA LYS A 120 8.15 8.14 8.91
C LYS A 120 7.63 8.18 10.34
N PRO A 121 8.47 7.89 11.32
CA PRO A 121 8.02 7.88 12.70
C PRO A 121 7.68 9.29 13.18
N LYS A 122 6.71 9.36 14.08
CA LYS A 122 6.34 10.61 14.73
C LYS A 122 7.41 10.94 15.77
N LYS A 123 7.79 12.18 15.82
CA LYS A 123 8.76 12.64 16.81
C LYS A 123 8.13 13.01 18.13
#